data_53f08589fab65c0fc1b60c1cffb8f24d
#
_entry.id   53f08589fab65c0fc1b60c1cffb8f24d
#
_cell.length_a   1.000
_cell.length_b   1.000
_cell.length_c   1.000
_cell.angle_alpha   90.00
_cell.angle_beta   90.00
_cell.angle_gamma   90.00
#
_symmetry.space_group_name_H-M   'P 1'
#
loop_
_entity.id
_entity.type
_entity.pdbx_description
1 polymer ?
#
loop_
_entity_poly.entity_id
_entity_poly.type
_entity_poly.pdbx_seq_one_letter_code
_entity_poly.pdbx_strand_id
1 'polypeptide(L)'
;MKVCKLIYQKKSCLLGLSITKLISGLFFILFVSACGGISKPNITRNPVAHNPSSQSFRDATDLLPFEKFAIAQANFLLANQDSSSDLAILNKSKSKLSILLNQGRKGFLKKIPAGQWTQNNKEKIKFFATADLNNDGGDDLILILGASENPKMQILFNNKKGYFYPKEVGKYSLIPGIEKVIPVDLDGDGDRDLFYFGNMLKASTKKYRQTMVWINKGDGNFENLTSLLMPALPAGIRDASFADYDGDGVKDIFLVYEKGQNKLLINNGVGKFSDRTSSSLPRILDDSMHADWADFDRDGDNDILIVNRSIHKKYRRYSGETNYFLENKGGGNFRKRSNKILPRFPSQKVYLFDGNGNNHPDALILTAKGVYYFKGYGKWQFSDETIRRLPRFKKFDEIIFGDINQDKFLDLFGWSRQASRLWVNRFD
;
A
#
# COMPACT_ATOMS: atom_id res chain seq x y z
N MET A 1 -29.01 -17.45 35.53
CA MET A 1 -29.64 -18.61 34.89
C MET A 1 -30.74 -18.13 33.95
N LYS A 2 -30.48 -18.14 32.67
CA LYS A 2 -31.38 -18.39 31.53
C LYS A 2 -30.58 -18.23 30.29
N VAL A 3 -30.24 -19.36 29.69
CA VAL A 3 -29.58 -19.56 28.42
C VAL A 3 -30.63 -19.36 27.34
N CYS A 4 -30.34 -18.57 26.32
CA CYS A 4 -31.12 -18.57 25.09
C CYS A 4 -30.26 -19.12 23.96
N LYS A 5 -30.56 -20.35 23.58
CA LYS A 5 -30.15 -21.02 22.36
C LYS A 5 -30.85 -20.36 21.15
N LEU A 6 -30.15 -19.94 20.15
CA LEU A 6 -30.75 -19.70 18.83
C LEU A 6 -30.27 -20.79 17.86
N ILE A 7 -31.27 -21.39 17.23
CA ILE A 7 -31.24 -22.59 16.41
C ILE A 7 -30.93 -22.21 14.97
N TYR A 8 -29.97 -22.92 14.38
CA TYR A 8 -29.73 -22.99 12.94
C TYR A 8 -30.90 -23.63 12.22
N GLN A 9 -31.50 -22.99 11.25
CA GLN A 9 -32.33 -23.65 10.23
C GLN A 9 -31.64 -23.58 8.86
N LYS A 10 -31.15 -24.73 8.45
CA LYS A 10 -30.87 -25.05 7.04
C LYS A 10 -32.19 -25.07 6.26
N LYS A 11 -32.24 -24.35 5.14
CA LYS A 11 -33.16 -24.65 4.06
C LYS A 11 -32.37 -24.89 2.77
N SER A 12 -32.32 -26.15 2.40
CA SER A 12 -32.02 -26.60 1.06
C SER A 12 -33.21 -26.31 0.15
N CYS A 13 -32.96 -25.79 -1.04
CA CYS A 13 -33.90 -25.89 -2.15
C CYS A 13 -33.17 -26.14 -3.45
N LEU A 14 -33.60 -27.22 -4.09
CA LEU A 14 -33.08 -27.75 -5.35
C LEU A 14 -33.74 -27.04 -6.57
N LEU A 15 -32.93 -26.97 -7.63
CA LEU A 15 -33.27 -27.06 -9.06
C LEU A 15 -34.25 -26.12 -9.72
N GLY A 16 -33.70 -25.44 -10.76
CA GLY A 16 -34.45 -24.84 -11.86
C GLY A 16 -33.53 -24.21 -12.88
N LEU A 17 -33.08 -24.98 -13.87
CA LEU A 17 -32.40 -24.49 -15.07
C LEU A 17 -33.39 -23.67 -15.90
N SER A 18 -32.98 -22.45 -16.25
CA SER A 18 -33.47 -21.78 -17.48
C SER A 18 -32.40 -20.87 -18.02
N ILE A 19 -31.98 -21.15 -19.24
CA ILE A 19 -31.04 -20.41 -20.05
C ILE A 19 -31.78 -19.24 -20.69
N THR A 20 -31.41 -18.00 -20.39
CA THR A 20 -31.60 -16.88 -21.33
C THR A 20 -30.43 -15.91 -21.21
N LYS A 21 -29.75 -15.76 -22.35
CA LYS A 21 -28.71 -14.73 -22.59
C LYS A 21 -29.33 -13.34 -22.40
N LEU A 22 -28.67 -12.49 -21.61
CA LEU A 22 -28.59 -11.05 -21.92
C LEU A 22 -27.30 -10.45 -21.38
N ILE A 23 -26.65 -9.78 -22.27
CA ILE A 23 -25.40 -9.01 -22.17
C ILE A 23 -25.67 -7.76 -21.33
N SER A 24 -24.96 -7.60 -20.23
CA SER A 24 -24.63 -6.25 -19.72
C SER A 24 -23.37 -6.37 -18.87
N GLY A 25 -22.28 -5.82 -19.40
CA GLY A 25 -20.99 -5.76 -18.70
C GLY A 25 -21.04 -4.82 -17.52
N LEU A 26 -20.90 -5.34 -16.32
CA LEU A 26 -20.51 -4.55 -15.15
C LEU A 26 -18.99 -4.66 -15.00
N PHE A 27 -18.30 -3.58 -15.30
CA PHE A 27 -16.89 -3.41 -15.00
C PHE A 27 -16.73 -3.02 -13.52
N PHE A 28 -16.16 -3.89 -12.73
CA PHE A 28 -15.61 -3.50 -11.44
C PHE A 28 -14.18 -3.01 -11.66
N ILE A 29 -13.97 -1.71 -11.51
CA ILE A 29 -12.64 -1.11 -11.46
C ILE A 29 -12.25 -1.06 -9.99
N LEU A 30 -11.31 -1.92 -9.59
CA LEU A 30 -10.67 -1.84 -8.27
C LEU A 30 -9.57 -0.76 -8.33
N PHE A 31 -9.76 0.31 -7.59
CA PHE A 31 -8.78 1.38 -7.43
C PHE A 31 -7.84 1.07 -6.27
N VAL A 32 -6.57 1.30 -6.53
CA VAL A 32 -5.49 1.11 -5.58
C VAL A 32 -5.13 2.46 -4.97
N SER A 33 -5.46 2.66 -3.71
CA SER A 33 -4.93 3.76 -2.92
C SER A 33 -3.52 3.41 -2.45
N ALA A 34 -2.54 4.18 -2.90
CA ALA A 34 -1.14 3.94 -2.60
C ALA A 34 -0.75 4.44 -1.22
N CYS A 35 -1.00 3.64 -0.21
CA CYS A 35 -0.27 3.70 1.05
C CYS A 35 0.07 2.27 1.47
N GLY A 36 1.24 1.79 1.04
CA GLY A 36 1.85 0.55 1.49
C GLY A 36 0.95 -0.67 1.34
N GLY A 37 1.10 -1.40 0.28
CA GLY A 37 0.38 -2.63 -0.01
C GLY A 37 -0.63 -2.43 -1.15
N ILE A 38 -0.15 -2.54 -2.37
CA ILE A 38 -0.98 -2.57 -3.57
C ILE A 38 -1.78 -3.88 -3.53
N SER A 39 -3.07 -3.82 -3.23
CA SER A 39 -3.94 -4.94 -3.55
C SER A 39 -4.00 -5.06 -5.07
N LYS A 40 -3.38 -6.10 -5.61
CA LYS A 40 -3.33 -6.31 -7.07
C LYS A 40 -4.72 -6.64 -7.58
N PRO A 41 -5.19 -6.00 -8.66
CA PRO A 41 -6.39 -6.45 -9.32
C PRO A 41 -6.17 -7.86 -9.89
N ASN A 42 -7.05 -8.78 -9.60
CA ASN A 42 -7.16 -10.03 -10.36
C ASN A 42 -7.61 -9.69 -11.78
N ILE A 43 -6.66 -9.44 -12.66
CA ILE A 43 -6.93 -9.09 -14.05
C ILE A 43 -6.95 -10.37 -14.87
N THR A 44 -8.12 -10.98 -15.01
CA THR A 44 -8.35 -11.92 -16.10
C THR A 44 -8.45 -11.13 -17.42
N ARG A 45 -7.44 -11.18 -18.26
CA ARG A 45 -7.43 -10.49 -19.56
C ARG A 45 -7.27 -11.44 -20.71
N ASN A 46 -8.03 -11.18 -21.77
CA ASN A 46 -7.70 -11.68 -23.10
C ASN A 46 -6.40 -10.95 -23.56
N PRO A 47 -5.38 -11.66 -24.03
CA PRO A 47 -4.15 -11.04 -24.49
C PRO A 47 -4.42 -10.28 -25.79
N VAL A 48 -4.31 -8.97 -25.74
CA VAL A 48 -4.05 -8.17 -26.95
C VAL A 48 -2.56 -8.32 -27.21
N ALA A 49 -2.19 -8.81 -28.39
CA ALA A 49 -0.80 -8.96 -28.77
C ALA A 49 -0.15 -7.57 -28.91
N HIS A 50 0.59 -7.16 -27.90
CA HIS A 50 1.38 -5.92 -27.91
C HIS A 50 2.85 -6.22 -28.18
N ASN A 51 3.49 -5.36 -28.96
CA ASN A 51 4.92 -5.45 -29.23
C ASN A 51 5.70 -4.94 -28.01
N PRO A 52 6.39 -5.80 -27.25
CA PRO A 52 6.97 -5.43 -25.96
C PRO A 52 8.22 -4.54 -26.03
N SER A 53 8.62 -4.11 -27.23
CA SER A 53 9.90 -3.42 -27.44
C SER A 53 9.86 -1.89 -27.26
N SER A 54 8.69 -1.27 -27.15
CA SER A 54 8.53 0.19 -27.16
C SER A 54 8.03 0.79 -25.83
N GLN A 55 7.78 -0.04 -24.82
CA GLN A 55 7.17 0.42 -23.56
C GLN A 55 8.18 1.07 -22.63
N SER A 56 8.07 2.37 -22.42
CA SER A 56 8.91 3.14 -21.52
C SER A 56 8.11 4.19 -20.78
N PHE A 57 8.52 4.52 -19.55
CA PHE A 57 8.00 5.68 -18.84
C PHE A 57 8.46 6.97 -19.53
N ARG A 58 7.51 7.86 -19.80
CA ARG A 58 7.77 9.21 -20.32
C ARG A 58 7.63 10.23 -19.21
N ASP A 59 8.53 11.20 -19.16
CA ASP A 59 8.39 12.37 -18.29
C ASP A 59 7.19 13.23 -18.77
N ALA A 60 6.21 13.38 -17.90
CA ALA A 60 4.99 14.17 -18.07
C ALA A 60 4.83 15.18 -16.91
N THR A 61 5.94 15.63 -16.35
CA THR A 61 5.96 16.56 -15.22
C THR A 61 5.34 17.92 -15.58
N ASP A 62 5.28 18.26 -16.86
CA ASP A 62 4.60 19.42 -17.42
C ASP A 62 3.08 19.43 -17.18
N LEU A 63 2.46 18.27 -16.94
CA LEU A 63 1.06 18.16 -16.57
C LEU A 63 0.77 18.63 -15.13
N LEU A 64 1.81 18.80 -14.31
CA LEU A 64 1.65 19.31 -12.95
C LEU A 64 1.55 20.85 -12.97
N PRO A 65 0.67 21.46 -12.15
CA PRO A 65 0.45 22.91 -12.13
C PRO A 65 1.58 23.71 -11.43
N PHE A 66 2.75 23.11 -11.27
CA PHE A 66 3.88 23.71 -10.57
C PHE A 66 5.23 23.10 -11.00
N GLU A 67 6.24 23.92 -11.17
CA GLU A 67 7.58 23.46 -11.58
C GLU A 67 8.42 22.86 -10.44
N LYS A 68 8.25 23.37 -9.21
CA LYS A 68 9.02 22.91 -8.04
C LYS A 68 8.14 22.94 -6.78
N PHE A 69 7.83 21.77 -6.27
CA PHE A 69 7.09 21.63 -5.04
C PHE A 69 7.88 20.77 -4.05
N ALA A 70 8.18 21.32 -2.88
CA ALA A 70 8.78 20.54 -1.81
C ALA A 70 7.68 19.75 -1.10
N ILE A 71 7.62 18.45 -1.37
CA ILE A 71 6.59 17.52 -0.94
C ILE A 71 7.07 16.76 0.30
N ALA A 72 6.21 16.64 1.31
CA ALA A 72 6.40 15.76 2.44
C ALA A 72 5.78 14.38 2.17
N GLN A 73 4.59 14.38 1.56
CA GLN A 73 3.86 13.17 1.21
C GLN A 73 2.89 13.47 0.06
N ALA A 74 2.62 12.47 -0.77
CA ALA A 74 1.57 12.50 -1.77
C ALA A 74 0.85 11.14 -1.82
N ASN A 75 -0.42 11.14 -2.24
CA ASN A 75 -1.19 9.94 -2.56
C ASN A 75 -2.07 10.22 -3.77
N PHE A 76 -2.29 9.21 -4.61
CA PHE A 76 -3.41 9.23 -5.54
C PHE A 76 -4.72 8.93 -4.81
N LEU A 77 -5.81 9.48 -5.32
CA LEU A 77 -7.15 9.28 -4.76
C LEU A 77 -8.21 9.55 -5.85
N LEU A 78 -9.44 9.09 -5.60
CA LEU A 78 -10.63 9.47 -6.35
C LEU A 78 -11.34 10.62 -5.63
N ALA A 79 -10.99 11.85 -5.98
CA ALA A 79 -11.57 13.03 -5.34
C ALA A 79 -12.91 13.46 -5.96
N ASN A 80 -13.19 13.07 -7.21
CA ASN A 80 -14.39 13.37 -7.94
C ASN A 80 -14.93 12.12 -8.67
N GLN A 81 -15.99 12.28 -9.46
CA GLN A 81 -16.69 11.17 -10.13
C GLN A 81 -16.16 10.86 -11.54
N ASP A 82 -15.00 11.38 -11.94
CA ASP A 82 -14.49 11.21 -13.31
C ASP A 82 -13.64 9.96 -13.52
N SER A 83 -13.49 9.13 -12.51
CA SER A 83 -12.69 7.89 -12.53
C SER A 83 -11.20 8.08 -12.83
N SER A 84 -10.71 9.31 -12.87
CA SER A 84 -9.30 9.63 -13.05
C SER A 84 -8.60 9.70 -11.71
N SER A 85 -7.39 9.18 -11.62
CA SER A 85 -6.58 9.32 -10.40
C SER A 85 -6.21 10.80 -10.19
N ASP A 86 -6.78 11.40 -9.16
CA ASP A 86 -6.41 12.73 -8.64
C ASP A 86 -5.22 12.63 -7.70
N LEU A 87 -4.63 13.76 -7.31
CA LEU A 87 -3.42 13.76 -6.50
C LEU A 87 -3.56 14.64 -5.26
N ALA A 88 -3.43 14.02 -4.08
CA ALA A 88 -3.30 14.72 -2.80
C ALA A 88 -1.83 14.97 -2.49
N ILE A 89 -1.46 16.21 -2.12
CA ILE A 89 -0.09 16.61 -1.82
C ILE A 89 -0.02 17.35 -0.49
N LEU A 90 0.76 16.82 0.43
CA LEU A 90 1.17 17.48 1.66
C LEU A 90 2.48 18.22 1.42
N ASN A 91 2.50 19.53 1.67
CA ASN A 91 3.71 20.33 1.52
C ASN A 91 4.78 19.95 2.58
N LYS A 92 6.04 20.32 2.32
CA LYS A 92 7.19 20.00 3.18
C LYS A 92 7.06 20.52 4.61
N SER A 93 6.43 21.70 4.78
CA SER A 93 6.19 22.26 6.12
C SER A 93 5.09 21.53 6.89
N LYS A 94 4.39 20.59 6.21
CA LYS A 94 3.28 19.81 6.77
C LYS A 94 2.10 20.65 7.28
N SER A 95 1.95 21.82 6.72
CA SER A 95 0.93 22.81 7.09
C SER A 95 -0.21 22.91 6.09
N LYS A 96 -0.04 22.35 4.88
CA LYS A 96 -1.01 22.47 3.80
C LYS A 96 -1.13 21.16 3.02
N LEU A 97 -2.32 20.61 2.98
CA LEU A 97 -2.74 19.54 2.09
C LEU A 97 -3.50 20.15 0.91
N SER A 98 -3.16 19.79 -0.30
CA SER A 98 -3.79 20.27 -1.53
C SER A 98 -4.23 19.08 -2.37
N ILE A 99 -5.43 19.18 -2.93
CA ILE A 99 -5.95 18.21 -3.89
C ILE A 99 -5.80 18.81 -5.29
N LEU A 100 -5.21 18.06 -6.19
CA LEU A 100 -5.06 18.38 -7.60
C LEU A 100 -5.97 17.47 -8.40
N LEU A 101 -6.96 18.04 -9.07
CA LEU A 101 -7.88 17.28 -9.90
C LEU A 101 -7.24 17.02 -11.27
N ASN A 102 -7.24 15.77 -11.68
CA ASN A 102 -6.77 15.33 -12.98
C ASN A 102 -7.81 15.69 -14.06
N GLN A 103 -7.36 16.33 -15.13
CA GLN A 103 -8.17 16.68 -16.28
C GLN A 103 -7.70 16.01 -17.58
N GLY A 104 -7.13 14.84 -17.43
CA GLY A 104 -6.58 14.06 -18.52
C GLY A 104 -5.46 14.83 -19.24
N ARG A 105 -5.57 14.97 -20.56
CA ARG A 105 -4.55 15.65 -21.40
C ARG A 105 -4.29 17.11 -21.02
N LYS A 106 -5.18 17.76 -20.29
CA LYS A 106 -5.00 19.14 -19.80
C LYS A 106 -4.15 19.22 -18.53
N GLY A 107 -3.76 18.08 -17.98
CA GLY A 107 -2.98 18.00 -16.76
C GLY A 107 -3.80 18.18 -15.49
N PHE A 108 -3.13 18.47 -14.40
CA PHE A 108 -3.75 18.65 -13.10
C PHE A 108 -4.10 20.10 -12.83
N LEU A 109 -5.35 20.37 -12.49
CA LEU A 109 -5.74 21.68 -11.99
C LEU A 109 -5.49 21.74 -10.47
N LYS A 110 -4.77 22.79 -10.05
CA LYS A 110 -4.66 23.08 -8.63
C LYS A 110 -6.04 23.44 -8.11
N LYS A 111 -6.61 22.57 -7.33
CA LYS A 111 -7.82 22.86 -6.61
C LYS A 111 -7.58 22.73 -5.12
N ILE A 112 -8.09 23.63 -4.40
CA ILE A 112 -8.61 23.68 -3.05
C ILE A 112 -7.66 23.10 -1.99
N PRO A 113 -7.39 23.92 -0.96
CA PRO A 113 -7.04 23.34 0.33
C PRO A 113 -8.11 22.29 0.66
N ALA A 114 -7.71 21.12 1.11
CA ALA A 114 -8.65 20.12 1.61
C ALA A 114 -9.46 20.74 2.76
N GLY A 115 -10.59 21.36 2.40
CA GLY A 115 -11.53 22.05 3.27
C GLY A 115 -10.99 23.30 4.00
N GLN A 116 -11.93 24.09 4.56
CA GLN A 116 -11.62 25.20 5.49
C GLN A 116 -10.81 24.74 6.72
N TRP A 117 -10.76 23.41 6.94
CA TRP A 117 -10.10 22.81 8.07
C TRP A 117 -8.59 23.14 8.12
N THR A 118 -7.89 23.13 6.96
CA THR A 118 -6.45 23.44 6.89
C THR A 118 -6.14 24.93 7.11
N GLN A 119 -7.13 25.81 6.97
CA GLN A 119 -6.93 27.25 7.18
C GLN A 119 -7.05 27.66 8.66
N ASN A 120 -7.85 26.94 9.45
CA ASN A 120 -8.14 27.28 10.83
C ASN A 120 -7.33 26.47 11.86
N ASN A 121 -6.64 25.43 11.45
CA ASN A 121 -5.95 24.52 12.37
C ASN A 121 -4.45 24.82 12.41
N LYS A 122 -3.95 25.22 13.59
CA LYS A 122 -2.52 25.48 13.84
C LYS A 122 -1.71 24.17 13.94
N GLU A 123 -2.36 23.01 13.97
CA GLU A 123 -1.70 21.72 14.10
C GLU A 123 -1.12 21.26 12.76
N LYS A 124 0.11 20.73 12.80
CA LYS A 124 0.75 20.16 11.61
C LYS A 124 0.17 18.80 11.29
N ILE A 125 -0.01 18.51 10.01
CA ILE A 125 -0.34 17.19 9.52
C ILE A 125 0.93 16.34 9.55
N LYS A 126 0.98 15.33 10.41
CA LYS A 126 2.14 14.45 10.49
C LYS A 126 2.28 13.61 9.23
N PHE A 127 1.19 12.97 8.83
CA PHE A 127 0.99 12.25 7.57
C PHE A 127 -0.52 12.08 7.32
N PHE A 128 -0.88 11.59 6.14
CA PHE A 128 -2.26 11.28 5.77
C PHE A 128 -2.35 9.95 5.00
N ALA A 129 -3.54 9.39 4.95
CA ALA A 129 -3.90 8.27 4.08
C ALA A 129 -5.20 8.58 3.33
N THR A 130 -5.46 7.83 2.26
CA THR A 130 -6.66 7.95 1.43
C THR A 130 -7.31 6.59 1.29
N ALA A 131 -8.61 6.52 1.42
CA ALA A 131 -9.43 5.34 1.13
C ALA A 131 -10.90 5.73 1.11
N ASP A 132 -11.71 4.99 0.39
CA ASP A 132 -13.16 5.02 0.53
C ASP A 132 -13.53 4.33 1.86
N LEU A 133 -13.93 5.11 2.86
CA LEU A 133 -14.22 4.64 4.21
C LEU A 133 -15.72 4.41 4.45
N ASN A 134 -16.57 4.88 3.56
CA ASN A 134 -18.02 4.82 3.68
C ASN A 134 -18.68 4.12 2.49
N ASN A 135 -17.88 3.50 1.61
CA ASN A 135 -18.29 2.74 0.42
C ASN A 135 -19.15 3.57 -0.55
N ASP A 136 -18.89 4.85 -0.62
CA ASP A 136 -19.65 5.72 -1.52
C ASP A 136 -18.99 5.90 -2.89
N GLY A 137 -17.80 5.33 -3.10
CA GLY A 137 -17.02 5.34 -4.34
C GLY A 137 -16.09 6.55 -4.47
N GLY A 138 -15.97 7.40 -3.44
CA GLY A 138 -15.02 8.50 -3.36
C GLY A 138 -14.00 8.27 -2.25
N ASP A 139 -12.71 8.47 -2.52
CA ASP A 139 -11.71 8.35 -1.45
C ASP A 139 -11.80 9.49 -0.45
N ASP A 140 -11.80 9.14 0.83
CA ASP A 140 -11.76 10.03 1.98
C ASP A 140 -10.32 10.29 2.43
N LEU A 141 -10.12 11.22 3.37
CA LEU A 141 -8.83 11.56 3.92
C LEU A 141 -8.76 11.22 5.41
N ILE A 142 -7.73 10.48 5.79
CA ILE A 142 -7.37 10.21 7.18
C ILE A 142 -6.15 11.06 7.50
N LEU A 143 -6.30 12.06 8.37
CA LEU A 143 -5.23 12.96 8.77
C LEU A 143 -4.73 12.59 10.16
N ILE A 144 -3.43 12.40 10.31
CA ILE A 144 -2.79 12.28 11.62
C ILE A 144 -2.09 13.60 11.93
N LEU A 145 -2.49 14.19 13.04
CA LEU A 145 -2.18 15.55 13.43
C LEU A 145 -1.37 15.60 14.72
N GLY A 146 -0.72 16.72 14.94
CA GLY A 146 -0.09 17.05 16.21
C GLY A 146 1.28 16.42 16.42
N ALA A 147 1.73 16.46 17.69
CA ALA A 147 3.02 15.94 18.11
C ALA A 147 3.01 14.41 18.23
N SER A 148 4.20 13.80 18.19
CA SER A 148 4.35 12.34 18.28
C SER A 148 3.88 11.76 19.61
N GLU A 149 3.91 12.55 20.68
CA GLU A 149 3.49 12.14 22.02
C GLU A 149 1.97 12.15 22.21
N ASN A 150 1.26 12.98 21.44
CA ASN A 150 -0.20 13.12 21.52
C ASN A 150 -0.79 13.29 20.10
N PRO A 151 -0.74 12.25 19.27
CA PRO A 151 -1.31 12.30 17.93
C PRO A 151 -2.84 12.31 18.00
N LYS A 152 -3.44 13.06 17.08
CA LYS A 152 -4.89 13.10 16.86
C LYS A 152 -5.21 12.59 15.47
N MET A 153 -6.37 11.94 15.32
CA MET A 153 -6.90 11.58 14.01
C MET A 153 -8.08 12.47 13.67
N GLN A 154 -8.12 12.89 12.43
CA GLN A 154 -9.25 13.55 11.82
C GLN A 154 -9.58 12.86 10.51
N ILE A 155 -10.83 12.47 10.32
CA ILE A 155 -11.33 11.96 9.05
C ILE A 155 -12.07 13.11 8.34
N LEU A 156 -11.76 13.27 7.05
CA LEU A 156 -12.47 14.19 6.18
C LEU A 156 -13.14 13.39 5.08
N PHE A 157 -14.46 13.42 5.06
CA PHE A 157 -15.26 12.74 4.05
C PHE A 157 -15.30 13.55 2.76
N ASN A 158 -15.20 12.84 1.65
CA ASN A 158 -15.27 13.38 0.31
C ASN A 158 -16.75 13.55 -0.13
N ASN A 159 -17.08 14.67 -0.74
CA ASN A 159 -18.39 14.87 -1.36
C ASN A 159 -18.44 14.47 -2.85
N LYS A 160 -17.42 13.76 -3.35
CA LYS A 160 -17.26 13.35 -4.77
C LYS A 160 -17.19 14.49 -5.77
N LYS A 161 -16.89 15.69 -5.31
CA LYS A 161 -16.67 16.89 -6.13
C LYS A 161 -15.32 17.55 -5.81
N GLY A 162 -14.45 16.82 -5.13
CA GLY A 162 -13.14 17.29 -4.69
C GLY A 162 -13.18 18.18 -3.44
N TYR A 163 -14.27 18.18 -2.68
CA TYR A 163 -14.39 18.89 -1.40
C TYR A 163 -14.45 17.88 -0.26
N PHE A 164 -13.70 18.16 0.78
CA PHE A 164 -13.57 17.31 1.96
C PHE A 164 -14.09 18.04 3.18
N TYR A 165 -14.90 17.39 3.98
CA TYR A 165 -15.51 17.96 5.18
C TYR A 165 -15.28 17.04 6.39
N PRO A 166 -15.03 17.62 7.58
CA PRO A 166 -14.87 16.81 8.78
C PRO A 166 -16.21 16.18 9.16
N LYS A 167 -16.20 14.89 9.44
CA LYS A 167 -17.27 14.22 10.16
C LYS A 167 -16.82 14.09 11.61
N GLU A 168 -17.68 14.37 12.56
CA GLU A 168 -17.43 13.99 13.94
C GLU A 168 -17.49 12.47 14.03
N VAL A 169 -16.36 11.86 13.88
CA VAL A 169 -16.14 10.45 14.22
C VAL A 169 -15.66 10.42 15.66
N GLY A 170 -16.01 9.37 16.39
CA GLY A 170 -15.74 9.24 17.83
C GLY A 170 -14.32 9.65 18.24
N LYS A 171 -14.11 9.97 19.51
CA LYS A 171 -12.78 10.33 20.04
C LYS A 171 -11.86 9.12 20.02
N TYR A 172 -11.01 9.06 19.00
CA TYR A 172 -10.08 7.97 18.83
C TYR A 172 -8.76 8.24 19.54
N SER A 173 -8.42 7.42 20.52
CA SER A 173 -7.12 7.48 21.19
C SER A 173 -6.07 6.75 20.37
N LEU A 174 -5.17 7.51 19.78
CA LEU A 174 -4.03 6.95 19.05
C LEU A 174 -2.86 6.64 19.98
N ILE A 175 -2.05 5.66 19.56
CA ILE A 175 -0.79 5.38 20.26
C ILE A 175 0.23 6.49 20.03
N PRO A 176 0.99 6.92 21.04
CA PRO A 176 2.13 7.79 20.83
C PRO A 176 3.15 7.16 19.86
N GLY A 177 3.82 7.99 19.08
CA GLY A 177 4.84 7.51 18.14
C GLY A 177 4.30 6.86 16.86
N ILE A 178 3.00 6.95 16.58
CA ILE A 178 2.43 6.45 15.33
C ILE A 178 3.19 6.99 14.12
N GLU A 179 3.57 6.11 13.20
CA GLU A 179 4.33 6.45 12.00
C GLU A 179 3.55 6.21 10.70
N LYS A 180 2.63 5.26 10.71
CA LYS A 180 1.84 4.92 9.51
C LYS A 180 0.44 4.46 9.88
N VAL A 181 -0.52 4.78 9.03
CA VAL A 181 -1.85 4.18 8.97
C VAL A 181 -2.05 3.58 7.59
N ILE A 182 -2.58 2.38 7.53
CA ILE A 182 -2.83 1.65 6.28
C ILE A 182 -4.29 1.25 6.28
N PRO A 183 -5.10 1.84 5.40
CA PRO A 183 -6.46 1.38 5.16
C PRO A 183 -6.44 0.04 4.41
N VAL A 184 -7.05 -0.97 4.98
CA VAL A 184 -7.07 -2.33 4.43
C VAL A 184 -8.26 -3.10 4.99
N ASP A 185 -8.94 -3.88 4.19
CA ASP A 185 -9.97 -4.81 4.62
C ASP A 185 -9.30 -5.97 5.36
N LEU A 186 -9.52 -6.09 6.68
CA LEU A 186 -8.87 -7.04 7.55
C LEU A 186 -9.79 -8.21 7.96
N ASP A 187 -11.09 -8.02 7.94
CA ASP A 187 -12.06 -9.06 8.35
C ASP A 187 -12.86 -9.64 7.18
N GLY A 188 -12.60 -9.16 5.95
CA GLY A 188 -13.16 -9.71 4.74
C GLY A 188 -14.58 -9.25 4.44
N ASP A 189 -15.07 -8.19 5.08
CA ASP A 189 -16.42 -7.65 4.87
C ASP A 189 -16.51 -6.65 3.70
N GLY A 190 -15.36 -6.26 3.13
CA GLY A 190 -15.23 -5.34 2.01
C GLY A 190 -14.98 -3.89 2.42
N ASP A 191 -15.14 -3.55 3.69
CA ASP A 191 -14.92 -2.22 4.22
C ASP A 191 -13.43 -1.96 4.47
N ARG A 192 -13.02 -0.69 4.47
CA ARG A 192 -11.62 -0.35 4.77
C ARG A 192 -11.43 -0.13 6.26
N ASP A 193 -10.78 -1.10 6.89
CA ASP A 193 -10.29 -1.00 8.26
C ASP A 193 -9.00 -0.20 8.35
N LEU A 194 -8.55 0.11 9.56
CA LEU A 194 -7.32 0.87 9.77
C LEU A 194 -6.30 0.05 10.58
N PHE A 195 -5.19 -0.27 9.93
CA PHE A 195 -4.02 -0.83 10.58
C PHE A 195 -3.00 0.26 10.88
N TYR A 196 -2.65 0.41 12.14
CA TYR A 196 -1.67 1.40 12.60
C TYR A 196 -0.43 0.75 13.14
N PHE A 197 0.70 1.35 12.88
CA PHE A 197 1.92 1.02 13.62
C PHE A 197 2.77 2.26 13.87
N GLY A 198 3.65 2.14 14.85
CA GLY A 198 4.55 3.21 15.23
C GLY A 198 5.85 2.69 15.85
N ASN A 199 6.86 3.54 15.87
CA ASN A 199 8.17 3.23 16.42
C ASN A 199 8.30 3.82 17.81
N MET A 200 8.23 2.96 18.82
CA MET A 200 8.31 3.32 20.24
C MET A 200 9.73 3.47 20.78
N LEU A 201 10.77 3.21 19.98
CA LEU A 201 12.17 3.32 20.44
C LEU A 201 12.56 4.75 20.83
N LYS A 202 11.70 5.74 20.57
CA LYS A 202 11.91 7.16 20.88
C LYS A 202 11.06 7.71 22.03
N ALA A 203 10.10 6.96 22.53
CA ALA A 203 9.20 7.43 23.57
C ALA A 203 9.40 6.60 24.86
N SER A 204 9.68 7.29 25.97
CA SER A 204 9.78 6.87 27.38
C SER A 204 9.28 5.47 27.76
N THR A 205 9.93 4.89 28.72
CA THR A 205 9.75 3.74 29.64
C THR A 205 8.40 2.99 29.75
N LYS A 206 7.32 3.37 29.07
CA LYS A 206 6.04 2.66 29.09
C LYS A 206 5.93 1.71 27.89
N LYS A 207 5.64 0.42 28.15
CA LYS A 207 5.32 -0.60 27.14
C LYS A 207 3.98 -0.28 26.48
N TYR A 208 3.96 0.52 25.44
CA TYR A 208 2.77 0.68 24.60
C TYR A 208 2.75 -0.38 23.50
N ARG A 209 1.56 -0.75 23.07
CA ARG A 209 1.38 -1.57 21.85
C ARG A 209 1.87 -0.78 20.66
N GLN A 210 2.56 -1.44 19.73
CA GLN A 210 3.14 -0.81 18.53
C GLN A 210 2.19 -0.84 17.34
N THR A 211 1.14 -1.62 17.44
CA THR A 211 0.12 -1.77 16.41
C THR A 211 -1.25 -1.53 17.00
N MET A 212 -2.13 -1.01 16.19
CA MET A 212 -3.56 -0.93 16.48
C MET A 212 -4.34 -1.41 15.25
N VAL A 213 -5.45 -2.06 15.51
CA VAL A 213 -6.44 -2.48 14.52
C VAL A 213 -7.78 -1.85 14.89
N TRP A 214 -8.34 -1.11 13.98
CA TRP A 214 -9.65 -0.51 14.10
C TRP A 214 -10.52 -0.98 12.96
N ILE A 215 -11.58 -1.68 13.29
CA ILE A 215 -12.53 -2.26 12.34
C ILE A 215 -13.58 -1.22 11.98
N ASN A 216 -13.82 -1.04 10.70
CA ASN A 216 -14.84 -0.18 10.14
C ASN A 216 -16.22 -0.82 10.33
N LYS A 217 -17.24 -0.01 10.51
CA LYS A 217 -18.65 -0.46 10.58
C LYS A 217 -19.41 -0.19 9.26
N GLY A 218 -18.67 0.09 8.16
CA GLY A 218 -19.24 0.35 6.84
C GLY A 218 -19.60 1.80 6.56
N ASP A 219 -19.50 2.69 7.53
CA ASP A 219 -19.88 4.11 7.41
C ASP A 219 -18.77 5.07 7.85
N GLY A 220 -17.54 4.57 7.97
CA GLY A 220 -16.39 5.31 8.47
C GLY A 220 -16.39 5.51 9.99
N ASN A 221 -17.21 4.78 10.73
CA ASN A 221 -17.11 4.64 12.18
C ASN A 221 -16.29 3.40 12.53
N PHE A 222 -15.35 3.56 13.44
CA PHE A 222 -14.37 2.53 13.76
C PHE A 222 -14.46 2.05 15.20
N GLU A 223 -14.22 0.78 15.41
CA GLU A 223 -14.06 0.15 16.72
C GLU A 223 -12.63 -0.36 16.93
N ASN A 224 -12.02 -0.02 18.05
CA ASN A 224 -10.68 -0.50 18.39
C ASN A 224 -10.75 -1.93 18.92
N LEU A 225 -10.43 -2.89 18.10
CA LEU A 225 -10.40 -4.31 18.42
C LEU A 225 -8.98 -4.88 18.58
N THR A 226 -7.97 -4.04 18.72
CA THR A 226 -6.54 -4.45 18.79
C THR A 226 -6.28 -5.56 19.80
N SER A 227 -6.86 -5.47 21.02
CA SER A 227 -6.61 -6.46 22.07
C SER A 227 -7.24 -7.82 21.78
N LEU A 228 -8.27 -7.85 20.96
CA LEU A 228 -8.99 -9.06 20.55
C LEU A 228 -8.32 -9.71 19.35
N LEU A 229 -7.89 -8.90 18.39
CA LEU A 229 -7.50 -9.33 17.06
C LEU A 229 -5.98 -9.55 16.90
N MET A 230 -5.14 -8.80 17.64
CA MET A 230 -3.70 -8.82 17.43
C MET A 230 -2.93 -9.59 18.51
N PRO A 231 -1.95 -10.42 18.12
CA PRO A 231 -1.02 -11.02 19.08
C PRO A 231 -0.11 -9.95 19.69
N ALA A 232 0.57 -10.30 20.78
CA ALA A 232 1.62 -9.44 21.34
C ALA A 232 2.83 -9.41 20.38
N LEU A 233 3.24 -8.21 19.98
CA LEU A 233 4.33 -8.00 19.04
C LEU A 233 5.52 -7.28 19.70
N PRO A 234 6.78 -7.65 19.33
CA PRO A 234 7.95 -6.92 19.78
C PRO A 234 8.03 -5.54 19.11
N ALA A 235 8.87 -4.68 19.67
CA ALA A 235 9.19 -3.37 19.11
C ALA A 235 10.02 -3.44 17.81
N GLY A 236 9.95 -2.38 16.98
CA GLY A 236 10.81 -2.22 15.80
C GLY A 236 10.15 -2.50 14.46
N ILE A 237 8.82 -2.45 14.39
CA ILE A 237 8.09 -2.52 13.12
C ILE A 237 8.44 -1.28 12.31
N ARG A 238 8.88 -1.50 11.06
CA ARG A 238 9.23 -0.45 10.10
C ARG A 238 8.19 -0.31 9.01
N ASP A 239 7.64 -1.43 8.57
CA ASP A 239 6.60 -1.47 7.54
C ASP A 239 5.72 -2.71 7.68
N ALA A 240 4.60 -2.72 6.98
CA ALA A 240 3.66 -3.82 6.90
C ALA A 240 3.18 -4.01 5.46
N SER A 241 3.07 -5.24 5.03
CA SER A 241 2.60 -5.65 3.72
C SER A 241 1.45 -6.65 3.89
N PHE A 242 0.43 -6.57 3.04
CA PHE A 242 -0.82 -7.33 3.18
C PHE A 242 -1.10 -8.13 1.92
N ALA A 243 -1.26 -9.42 2.04
CA ALA A 243 -1.66 -10.34 0.98
C ALA A 243 -2.30 -11.61 1.58
N ASP A 244 -3.12 -12.27 0.80
CA ASP A 244 -3.54 -13.64 1.08
C ASP A 244 -2.37 -14.55 0.71
N TYR A 245 -1.73 -15.19 1.69
CA TYR A 245 -0.57 -16.04 1.43
C TYR A 245 -0.86 -17.53 1.58
N ASP A 246 -1.93 -17.91 2.24
CA ASP A 246 -2.33 -19.31 2.39
C ASP A 246 -3.51 -19.71 1.50
N GLY A 247 -4.08 -18.75 0.76
CA GLY A 247 -5.11 -19.01 -0.25
C GLY A 247 -6.53 -19.06 0.32
N ASP A 248 -6.76 -18.55 1.54
CA ASP A 248 -8.06 -18.57 2.20
C ASP A 248 -8.99 -17.42 1.81
N GLY A 249 -8.51 -16.46 1.02
CA GLY A 249 -9.25 -15.33 0.49
C GLY A 249 -9.21 -14.06 1.34
N VAL A 250 -8.65 -14.11 2.53
CA VAL A 250 -8.46 -12.93 3.40
C VAL A 250 -7.00 -12.49 3.46
N LYS A 251 -6.76 -11.29 3.94
CA LYS A 251 -5.39 -10.75 3.96
C LYS A 251 -4.68 -11.07 5.25
N ASP A 252 -3.48 -11.62 5.08
CA ASP A 252 -2.47 -11.78 6.11
C ASP A 252 -1.54 -10.57 6.20
N ILE A 253 -0.71 -10.53 7.22
CA ILE A 253 0.21 -9.42 7.45
C ILE A 253 1.65 -9.93 7.50
N PHE A 254 2.50 -9.38 6.63
CA PHE A 254 3.94 -9.50 6.76
C PHE A 254 4.52 -8.23 7.37
N LEU A 255 5.07 -8.32 8.58
CA LEU A 255 5.66 -7.20 9.30
C LEU A 255 7.17 -7.14 9.07
N VAL A 256 7.62 -5.99 8.58
CA VAL A 256 9.03 -5.69 8.33
C VAL A 256 9.65 -5.07 9.58
N TYR A 257 10.74 -5.66 10.07
CA TYR A 257 11.43 -5.23 11.29
C TYR A 257 12.75 -4.51 11.02
N GLU A 258 13.03 -3.48 11.82
CA GLU A 258 14.27 -2.70 11.73
C GLU A 258 15.52 -3.54 12.00
N LYS A 259 15.46 -4.46 12.96
CA LYS A 259 16.56 -5.35 13.34
C LYS A 259 15.95 -6.61 13.90
N GLY A 260 16.16 -7.72 13.23
CA GLY A 260 15.66 -8.99 13.71
C GLY A 260 14.91 -9.80 12.69
N GLN A 261 14.08 -10.70 13.18
CA GLN A 261 13.23 -11.55 12.36
C GLN A 261 11.98 -10.77 11.94
N ASN A 262 11.73 -10.67 10.62
CA ASN A 262 10.44 -10.26 10.10
C ASN A 262 9.34 -11.23 10.56
N LYS A 263 8.11 -10.78 10.65
CA LYS A 263 7.01 -11.60 11.16
C LYS A 263 5.92 -11.81 10.13
N LEU A 264 5.32 -12.99 10.21
CA LEU A 264 4.16 -13.35 9.44
C LEU A 264 2.99 -13.62 10.38
N LEU A 265 1.93 -12.89 10.19
CA LEU A 265 0.69 -13.02 10.95
C LEU A 265 -0.40 -13.52 10.03
N ILE A 266 -1.01 -14.65 10.40
CA ILE A 266 -2.13 -15.23 9.69
C ILE A 266 -3.43 -14.66 10.20
N ASN A 267 -4.30 -14.30 9.29
CA ASN A 267 -5.70 -13.99 9.52
C ASN A 267 -6.53 -15.29 9.58
N ASN A 268 -7.54 -15.34 10.40
CA ASN A 268 -8.44 -16.48 10.51
C ASN A 268 -9.79 -16.28 9.79
N GLY A 269 -9.86 -15.31 8.86
CA GLY A 269 -11.05 -14.97 8.10
C GLY A 269 -12.00 -13.97 8.75
N VAL A 270 -11.73 -13.53 9.99
CA VAL A 270 -12.53 -12.53 10.71
C VAL A 270 -11.64 -11.49 11.41
N GLY A 271 -10.51 -11.16 10.80
CA GLY A 271 -9.59 -10.15 11.30
C GLY A 271 -8.74 -10.53 12.51
N LYS A 272 -8.81 -11.78 13.00
CA LYS A 272 -8.00 -12.23 14.15
C LYS A 272 -6.69 -12.86 13.67
N PHE A 273 -5.57 -12.29 14.08
CA PHE A 273 -4.24 -12.64 13.64
C PHE A 273 -3.48 -13.55 14.61
N SER A 274 -2.77 -14.54 14.06
CA SER A 274 -1.89 -15.46 14.77
C SER A 274 -0.45 -15.34 14.26
N ASP A 275 0.55 -15.29 15.15
CA ASP A 275 1.97 -15.25 14.76
C ASP A 275 2.43 -16.65 14.30
N ARG A 276 2.65 -16.81 13.00
CA ARG A 276 3.16 -18.03 12.35
C ARG A 276 4.62 -17.93 11.95
N THR A 277 5.33 -16.92 12.38
CA THR A 277 6.72 -16.64 11.99
C THR A 277 7.62 -17.88 12.12
N SER A 278 7.59 -18.57 13.26
CA SER A 278 8.49 -19.69 13.53
C SER A 278 8.19 -20.96 12.75
N SER A 279 6.94 -21.16 12.35
CA SER A 279 6.53 -22.31 11.55
C SER A 279 6.64 -22.06 10.05
N SER A 280 6.50 -20.81 9.61
CA SER A 280 6.32 -20.45 8.20
C SER A 280 7.52 -19.77 7.58
N LEU A 281 8.35 -19.08 8.35
CA LEU A 281 9.48 -18.34 7.81
C LEU A 281 10.83 -18.97 8.19
N PRO A 282 11.81 -18.98 7.29
CA PRO A 282 13.19 -19.29 7.67
C PRO A 282 13.69 -18.24 8.67
N ARG A 283 14.52 -18.68 9.63
CA ARG A 283 15.10 -17.76 10.61
C ARG A 283 16.15 -16.86 9.96
N ILE A 284 15.79 -15.60 9.71
CA ILE A 284 16.65 -14.60 9.10
C ILE A 284 16.62 -13.35 9.97
N LEU A 285 17.80 -12.93 10.42
CA LEU A 285 17.95 -11.70 11.22
C LEU A 285 18.54 -10.61 10.33
N ASP A 286 17.70 -9.69 9.87
CA ASP A 286 18.06 -8.63 8.94
C ASP A 286 17.69 -7.23 9.46
N ASP A 287 18.13 -6.20 8.75
CA ASP A 287 17.67 -4.82 8.87
C ASP A 287 16.80 -4.50 7.65
N SER A 288 15.57 -5.03 7.67
CA SER A 288 14.65 -4.93 6.55
C SER A 288 14.06 -3.53 6.45
N MET A 289 13.87 -3.05 5.22
CA MET A 289 13.35 -1.72 4.92
C MET A 289 11.92 -1.75 4.43
N HIS A 290 11.61 -2.68 3.54
CA HIS A 290 10.31 -2.83 2.89
C HIS A 290 10.16 -4.26 2.36
N ALA A 291 8.93 -4.71 2.20
CA ALA A 291 8.59 -5.97 1.55
C ALA A 291 7.34 -5.79 0.68
N ASP A 292 7.29 -6.51 -0.43
CA ASP A 292 6.12 -6.56 -1.29
C ASP A 292 5.89 -7.98 -1.82
N TRP A 293 4.66 -8.29 -2.22
CA TRP A 293 4.16 -9.60 -2.58
C TRP A 293 3.93 -9.74 -4.08
N ALA A 294 4.28 -10.88 -4.64
CA ALA A 294 3.87 -11.28 -5.98
C ALA A 294 4.08 -12.78 -6.18
N ASP A 295 3.32 -13.38 -7.05
CA ASP A 295 3.57 -14.72 -7.58
C ASP A 295 4.65 -14.63 -8.66
N PHE A 296 5.90 -14.98 -8.32
CA PHE A 296 7.05 -14.85 -9.24
C PHE A 296 7.24 -16.06 -10.14
N ASP A 297 6.75 -17.23 -9.77
CA ASP A 297 6.92 -18.46 -10.56
C ASP A 297 5.62 -18.98 -11.17
N ARG A 298 4.48 -18.37 -10.85
CA ARG A 298 3.14 -18.68 -11.35
C ARG A 298 2.62 -20.03 -10.85
N ASP A 299 2.90 -20.35 -9.61
CA ASP A 299 2.33 -21.51 -8.96
C ASP A 299 0.99 -21.20 -8.24
N GLY A 300 0.59 -19.92 -8.19
CA GLY A 300 -0.65 -19.44 -7.59
C GLY A 300 -0.47 -18.89 -6.18
N ASP A 301 0.69 -19.10 -5.57
CA ASP A 301 1.00 -18.63 -4.21
C ASP A 301 1.76 -17.30 -4.21
N ASN A 302 1.43 -16.40 -3.29
CA ASN A 302 2.14 -15.14 -3.16
C ASN A 302 3.50 -15.31 -2.50
N ASP A 303 4.55 -14.92 -3.22
CA ASP A 303 5.92 -14.83 -2.74
C ASP A 303 6.24 -13.44 -2.19
N ILE A 304 7.38 -13.28 -1.52
CA ILE A 304 7.78 -12.00 -0.94
C ILE A 304 9.14 -11.57 -1.45
N LEU A 305 9.26 -10.33 -1.93
CA LEU A 305 10.54 -9.67 -2.16
C LEU A 305 10.83 -8.71 -0.99
N ILE A 306 11.95 -8.94 -0.31
CA ILE A 306 12.40 -8.13 0.82
C ILE A 306 13.61 -7.31 0.41
N VAL A 307 13.57 -6.02 0.69
CA VAL A 307 14.69 -5.11 0.51
C VAL A 307 15.24 -4.67 1.86
N ASN A 308 16.56 -4.65 1.95
CA ASN A 308 17.28 -4.45 3.19
C ASN A 308 18.20 -3.22 3.15
N ARG A 309 18.43 -2.64 4.33
CA ARG A 309 19.51 -1.70 4.55
C ARG A 309 20.82 -2.48 4.65
N SER A 310 21.84 -2.09 3.86
CA SER A 310 23.16 -2.70 3.98
C SER A 310 23.72 -2.50 5.37
N ILE A 311 24.19 -3.57 5.95
CA ILE A 311 24.74 -3.56 7.28
C ILE A 311 26.14 -2.94 7.24
N HIS A 312 26.38 -1.96 8.09
CA HIS A 312 27.73 -1.57 8.47
C HIS A 312 28.48 -2.78 9.01
N LYS A 313 29.71 -3.03 8.54
CA LYS A 313 30.61 -4.11 8.95
C LYS A 313 30.75 -4.29 10.49
N LYS A 314 30.29 -3.31 11.27
CA LYS A 314 30.32 -3.30 12.73
C LYS A 314 29.31 -4.27 13.38
N TYR A 315 28.30 -4.75 12.66
CA TYR A 315 27.26 -5.63 13.19
C TYR A 315 27.26 -7.00 12.47
N ARG A 316 28.33 -7.75 12.63
CA ARG A 316 28.57 -9.10 12.02
C ARG A 316 27.53 -10.19 12.37
N ARG A 317 26.50 -9.88 13.13
CA ARG A 317 25.45 -10.85 13.54
C ARG A 317 24.31 -11.00 12.55
N TYR A 318 24.23 -10.15 11.53
CA TYR A 318 23.15 -10.15 10.55
C TYR A 318 23.67 -10.68 9.21
N SER A 319 22.92 -11.53 8.54
CA SER A 319 23.36 -12.35 7.40
C SER A 319 23.68 -11.61 6.11
N GLY A 320 23.70 -10.26 6.12
CA GLY A 320 24.39 -9.43 5.11
C GLY A 320 23.96 -9.52 3.65
N GLU A 321 22.87 -10.17 3.31
CA GLU A 321 22.30 -10.07 1.96
C GLU A 321 21.43 -8.83 1.88
N THR A 322 21.65 -8.04 0.82
CA THR A 322 20.99 -6.76 0.68
C THR A 322 19.51 -6.88 0.31
N ASN A 323 19.15 -7.80 -0.57
CA ASN A 323 17.79 -8.07 -0.99
C ASN A 323 17.64 -9.57 -1.28
N TYR A 324 16.50 -10.16 -0.98
CA TYR A 324 16.22 -11.57 -1.23
C TYR A 324 14.74 -11.85 -1.39
N PHE A 325 14.43 -13.01 -1.97
CA PHE A 325 13.08 -13.52 -2.06
C PHE A 325 12.81 -14.54 -0.95
N LEU A 326 11.56 -14.56 -0.49
CA LEU A 326 10.96 -15.68 0.19
C LEU A 326 9.96 -16.32 -0.77
N GLU A 327 10.28 -17.51 -1.24
CA GLU A 327 9.44 -18.33 -2.10
C GLU A 327 8.43 -19.06 -1.24
N ASN A 328 7.13 -18.89 -1.49
CA ASN A 328 6.07 -19.66 -0.91
C ASN A 328 6.04 -21.05 -1.56
N LYS A 329 5.92 -22.09 -0.77
CA LYS A 329 5.88 -23.48 -1.24
C LYS A 329 4.48 -24.10 -1.08
N GLY A 330 3.49 -23.24 -0.95
CA GLY A 330 2.12 -23.62 -0.64
C GLY A 330 1.85 -23.70 0.85
N GLY A 331 0.62 -23.34 1.23
CA GLY A 331 0.16 -23.39 2.62
C GLY A 331 0.99 -22.56 3.59
N GLY A 332 1.59 -21.49 3.12
CA GLY A 332 2.33 -20.55 3.96
C GLY A 332 3.72 -21.03 4.41
N ASN A 333 4.35 -21.93 3.68
CA ASN A 333 5.71 -22.38 3.98
C ASN A 333 6.72 -21.68 3.08
N PHE A 334 7.49 -20.80 3.66
CA PHE A 334 8.45 -19.97 2.93
C PHE A 334 9.88 -20.52 2.96
N ARG A 335 10.54 -20.46 1.81
CA ARG A 335 11.96 -20.78 1.64
C ARG A 335 12.70 -19.56 1.14
N LYS A 336 13.86 -19.24 1.77
CA LYS A 336 14.74 -18.20 1.25
C LYS A 336 15.31 -18.61 -0.10
N ARG A 337 15.18 -17.70 -1.07
CA ARG A 337 15.75 -17.83 -2.40
C ARG A 337 16.80 -16.76 -2.61
N SER A 338 18.03 -17.18 -2.97
CA SER A 338 19.10 -16.25 -3.27
C SER A 338 18.82 -15.49 -4.56
N ASN A 339 19.23 -14.24 -4.56
CA ASN A 339 19.08 -13.37 -5.70
C ASN A 339 20.46 -13.03 -6.30
N LYS A 340 20.59 -13.25 -7.62
CA LYS A 340 21.80 -12.90 -8.37
C LYS A 340 21.67 -11.63 -9.20
N ILE A 341 20.47 -11.11 -9.39
CA ILE A 341 20.13 -10.08 -10.39
C ILE A 341 19.81 -8.75 -9.72
N LEU A 342 19.05 -8.77 -8.61
CA LEU A 342 18.67 -7.54 -7.91
C LEU A 342 19.89 -6.83 -7.29
N PRO A 343 19.81 -5.51 -7.06
CA PRO A 343 20.92 -4.75 -6.53
C PRO A 343 21.50 -5.35 -5.23
N ARG A 344 22.81 -5.50 -5.17
CA ARG A 344 23.52 -5.93 -3.96
C ARG A 344 23.92 -4.77 -3.06
N PHE A 345 23.23 -3.64 -3.16
CA PHE A 345 23.46 -2.45 -2.35
C PHE A 345 22.20 -2.09 -1.57
N PRO A 346 22.31 -1.22 -0.57
CA PRO A 346 21.19 -0.81 0.27
C PRO A 346 20.01 -0.34 -0.53
N SER A 347 18.87 -0.93 -0.27
CA SER A 347 17.60 -0.55 -0.88
C SER A 347 16.64 -0.02 0.18
N GLN A 348 15.76 0.90 -0.21
CA GLN A 348 14.84 1.57 0.69
C GLN A 348 13.42 1.05 0.55
N LYS A 349 12.97 0.89 -0.69
CA LYS A 349 11.65 0.38 -1.02
C LYS A 349 11.67 -0.47 -2.27
N VAL A 350 10.70 -1.35 -2.39
CA VAL A 350 10.38 -2.10 -3.59
C VAL A 350 8.90 -1.98 -3.88
N TYR A 351 8.56 -1.89 -5.16
CA TYR A 351 7.21 -1.92 -5.66
C TYR A 351 7.11 -2.97 -6.75
N LEU A 352 6.16 -3.88 -6.61
CA LEU A 352 5.92 -4.96 -7.55
C LEU A 352 4.64 -4.68 -8.34
N PHE A 353 4.73 -4.68 -9.66
CA PHE A 353 3.60 -4.43 -10.56
C PHE A 353 3.90 -5.02 -11.94
N ASP A 354 2.88 -5.26 -12.74
CA ASP A 354 3.06 -5.59 -14.15
C ASP A 354 3.11 -4.28 -14.95
N GLY A 355 4.30 -3.75 -15.15
CA GLY A 355 4.52 -2.47 -15.82
C GLY A 355 4.50 -2.57 -17.35
N ASN A 356 4.40 -3.77 -17.90
CA ASN A 356 4.47 -4.01 -19.34
C ASN A 356 3.36 -4.93 -19.88
N GLY A 357 2.38 -5.33 -19.07
CA GLY A 357 1.23 -6.13 -19.47
C GLY A 357 1.54 -7.58 -19.82
N ASN A 358 2.71 -8.10 -19.42
CA ASN A 358 3.10 -9.48 -19.72
C ASN A 358 2.63 -10.49 -18.66
N ASN A 359 1.87 -10.04 -17.66
CA ASN A 359 1.39 -10.79 -16.51
C ASN A 359 2.52 -11.36 -15.63
N HIS A 360 3.73 -10.82 -15.71
CA HIS A 360 4.81 -11.10 -14.77
C HIS A 360 5.07 -9.88 -13.89
N PRO A 361 5.34 -10.06 -12.59
CA PRO A 361 5.68 -8.93 -11.74
C PRO A 361 7.05 -8.35 -12.13
N ASP A 362 7.03 -7.06 -12.46
CA ASP A 362 8.22 -6.23 -12.54
C ASP A 362 8.54 -5.65 -11.16
N ALA A 363 9.79 -5.26 -10.93
CA ALA A 363 10.20 -4.64 -9.68
C ALA A 363 10.81 -3.26 -9.89
N LEU A 364 10.26 -2.26 -9.22
CA LEU A 364 10.86 -0.93 -9.11
C LEU A 364 11.49 -0.80 -7.73
N ILE A 365 12.81 -0.59 -7.68
CA ILE A 365 13.56 -0.56 -6.42
C ILE A 365 14.16 0.83 -6.19
N LEU A 366 13.79 1.45 -5.06
CA LEU A 366 14.36 2.71 -4.59
C LEU A 366 15.60 2.44 -3.75
N THR A 367 16.65 3.16 -4.05
CA THR A 367 17.93 3.06 -3.34
C THR A 367 18.51 4.44 -3.06
N ALA A 368 19.54 4.51 -2.25
CA ALA A 368 20.28 5.75 -2.04
C ALA A 368 20.99 6.27 -3.31
N LYS A 369 21.21 5.40 -4.30
CA LYS A 369 21.89 5.73 -5.57
C LYS A 369 20.93 6.15 -6.67
N GLY A 370 19.66 5.75 -6.61
CA GLY A 370 18.64 6.02 -7.61
C GLY A 370 17.53 4.99 -7.62
N VAL A 371 16.75 5.03 -8.68
CA VAL A 371 15.64 4.11 -8.94
C VAL A 371 16.07 3.12 -10.00
N TYR A 372 15.75 1.85 -9.78
CA TYR A 372 16.06 0.74 -10.68
C TYR A 372 14.79 0.03 -11.10
N TYR A 373 14.69 -0.29 -12.38
CA TYR A 373 13.59 -1.05 -12.94
C TYR A 373 14.07 -2.42 -13.40
N PHE A 374 13.49 -3.46 -12.84
CA PHE A 374 13.77 -4.85 -13.20
C PHE A 374 12.52 -5.44 -13.85
N LYS A 375 12.64 -5.74 -15.15
CA LYS A 375 11.58 -6.41 -15.89
C LYS A 375 11.52 -7.90 -15.52
N GLY A 376 10.33 -8.38 -15.15
CA GLY A 376 10.08 -9.78 -14.87
C GLY A 376 9.70 -10.58 -16.11
N TYR A 377 10.15 -11.84 -16.13
CA TYR A 377 9.84 -12.83 -17.17
C TYR A 377 9.19 -14.09 -16.60
N GLY A 378 8.83 -14.07 -15.33
CA GLY A 378 8.38 -15.24 -14.58
C GLY A 378 9.52 -16.19 -14.21
N LYS A 379 9.21 -17.25 -13.43
CA LYS A 379 10.17 -18.24 -12.97
C LYS A 379 11.44 -17.62 -12.37
N TRP A 380 11.27 -16.53 -11.62
CA TRP A 380 12.35 -15.79 -10.93
C TRP A 380 13.37 -15.13 -11.87
N GLN A 381 13.02 -14.92 -13.12
CA GLN A 381 13.90 -14.30 -14.10
C GLN A 381 13.61 -12.80 -14.22
N PHE A 382 14.66 -12.01 -14.15
CA PHE A 382 14.61 -10.55 -14.28
C PHE A 382 15.72 -10.03 -15.16
N SER A 383 15.50 -8.91 -15.83
CA SER A 383 16.54 -8.11 -16.48
C SER A 383 16.53 -6.68 -15.94
N ASP A 384 17.71 -6.08 -15.79
CA ASP A 384 17.82 -4.65 -15.47
C ASP A 384 17.53 -3.84 -16.75
N GLU A 385 16.38 -3.20 -16.78
CA GLU A 385 15.95 -2.33 -17.88
C GLU A 385 15.90 -0.85 -17.45
N THR A 386 16.57 -0.48 -16.37
CA THR A 386 16.54 0.86 -15.79
C THR A 386 16.78 1.97 -16.82
N ILE A 387 17.86 1.86 -17.59
CA ILE A 387 18.24 2.89 -18.59
C ILE A 387 17.24 2.95 -19.75
N ARG A 388 16.67 1.81 -20.12
CA ARG A 388 15.72 1.69 -21.22
C ARG A 388 14.33 2.20 -20.86
N ARG A 389 13.89 1.95 -19.61
CA ARG A 389 12.52 2.16 -19.16
C ARG A 389 12.30 3.49 -18.46
N LEU A 390 13.27 3.94 -17.67
CA LEU A 390 13.09 5.12 -16.84
C LEU A 390 13.73 6.37 -17.44
N PRO A 391 13.03 7.51 -17.40
CA PRO A 391 13.65 8.81 -17.70
C PRO A 391 14.86 9.06 -16.80
N ARG A 392 15.85 9.80 -17.29
CA ARG A 392 17.05 10.13 -16.50
C ARG A 392 16.67 10.99 -15.30
N PHE A 393 16.62 10.36 -14.12
CA PHE A 393 16.42 11.05 -12.84
C PHE A 393 17.26 10.39 -11.76
N LYS A 394 17.81 11.19 -10.85
CA LYS A 394 18.81 10.67 -9.93
C LYS A 394 18.26 10.01 -8.69
N LYS A 395 17.18 10.54 -8.09
CA LYS A 395 16.73 10.04 -6.79
C LYS A 395 15.31 10.47 -6.45
N PHE A 396 14.49 9.53 -5.96
CA PHE A 396 13.27 9.78 -5.22
C PHE A 396 13.43 9.37 -3.75
N ASP A 397 12.73 10.07 -2.86
CA ASP A 397 12.57 9.66 -1.47
C ASP A 397 11.35 8.73 -1.36
N GLU A 398 10.35 8.92 -2.24
CA GLU A 398 9.12 8.14 -2.29
C GLU A 398 8.55 8.11 -3.70
N ILE A 399 7.78 7.07 -4.01
CA ILE A 399 7.03 6.89 -5.25
C ILE A 399 5.64 6.38 -4.93
N ILE A 400 4.65 6.84 -5.68
CA ILE A 400 3.29 6.31 -5.70
C ILE A 400 2.87 5.99 -7.12
N PHE A 401 1.89 5.11 -7.26
CA PHE A 401 1.38 4.66 -8.54
C PHE A 401 -0.10 4.96 -8.68
N GLY A 402 -0.53 5.30 -9.90
CA GLY A 402 -1.93 5.50 -10.26
C GLY A 402 -2.07 5.51 -11.78
N ASP A 403 -3.23 5.18 -12.28
CA ASP A 403 -3.55 5.31 -13.70
C ASP A 403 -4.09 6.73 -13.93
N ILE A 404 -3.25 7.64 -14.42
CA ILE A 404 -3.62 9.04 -14.61
C ILE A 404 -4.20 9.34 -15.99
N ASN A 405 -4.00 8.47 -16.95
CA ASN A 405 -4.44 8.64 -18.34
C ASN A 405 -5.53 7.64 -18.76
N GLN A 406 -5.99 6.78 -17.83
CA GLN A 406 -7.04 5.77 -18.00
C GLN A 406 -6.70 4.70 -19.06
N ASP A 407 -5.42 4.42 -19.24
CA ASP A 407 -4.94 3.36 -20.17
C ASP A 407 -4.83 1.99 -19.48
N LYS A 408 -5.12 1.92 -18.18
CA LYS A 408 -5.05 0.73 -17.29
C LYS A 408 -3.63 0.31 -16.92
N PHE A 409 -2.62 1.06 -17.30
CA PHE A 409 -1.27 0.87 -16.81
C PHE A 409 -0.96 1.87 -15.69
N LEU A 410 -0.18 1.42 -14.73
CA LEU A 410 0.19 2.28 -13.62
C LEU A 410 1.26 3.28 -14.07
N ASP A 411 0.93 4.55 -13.89
CA ASP A 411 1.82 5.67 -13.98
C ASP A 411 2.49 5.92 -12.63
N LEU A 412 3.52 6.75 -12.61
CA LEU A 412 4.37 6.93 -11.46
C LEU A 412 4.50 8.41 -11.11
N PHE A 413 4.21 8.75 -9.85
CA PHE A 413 4.57 10.04 -9.28
C PHE A 413 5.61 9.86 -8.20
N GLY A 414 6.80 10.41 -8.42
CA GLY A 414 7.91 10.33 -7.48
C GLY A 414 8.36 11.71 -7.01
N TRP A 415 8.80 11.81 -5.75
CA TRP A 415 9.34 13.07 -5.23
C TRP A 415 10.56 12.86 -4.34
N SER A 416 11.32 13.94 -4.21
CA SER A 416 12.44 14.08 -3.30
C SER A 416 12.39 15.44 -2.63
N ARG A 417 13.37 15.72 -1.78
CA ARG A 417 13.50 17.05 -1.17
C ARG A 417 13.71 18.18 -2.18
N GLN A 418 14.14 17.87 -3.40
CA GLN A 418 14.57 18.84 -4.42
C GLN A 418 13.63 18.92 -5.61
N ALA A 419 12.93 17.84 -5.94
CA ALA A 419 12.10 17.76 -7.13
C ALA A 419 11.00 16.72 -7.02
N SER A 420 9.93 16.92 -7.78
CA SER A 420 8.92 15.91 -8.09
C SER A 420 8.90 15.62 -9.58
N ARG A 421 8.48 14.42 -9.94
CA ARG A 421 8.33 13.96 -11.32
C ARG A 421 7.08 13.13 -11.47
N LEU A 422 6.40 13.34 -12.58
CA LEU A 422 5.31 12.51 -13.05
C LEU A 422 5.78 11.76 -14.29
N TRP A 423 5.71 10.45 -14.25
CA TRP A 423 6.10 9.60 -15.37
C TRP A 423 4.91 8.76 -15.82
N VAL A 424 4.53 8.92 -17.05
CA VAL A 424 3.45 8.16 -17.68
C VAL A 424 4.03 6.92 -18.32
N ASN A 425 3.45 5.77 -17.98
CA ASN A 425 3.77 4.51 -18.61
C ASN A 425 3.12 4.48 -20.00
N ARG A 426 3.93 4.28 -21.04
CA ARG A 426 3.43 4.23 -22.42
C ARG A 426 3.36 2.80 -22.90
N PHE A 427 2.15 2.43 -23.28
CA PHE A 427 1.92 1.39 -24.25
C PHE A 427 1.80 2.07 -25.63
N ASP A 428 2.80 1.93 -26.47
CA ASP A 428 2.71 2.26 -27.90
C ASP A 428 2.23 1.05 -28.68
#